data_e3b6b6296de9331f45ee39130db51ce3
#
_entry.id   e3b6b6296de9331f45ee39130db51ce3
#
_cell.length_a   1.000
_cell.length_b   1.000
_cell.length_c   1.000
_cell.angle_alpha   90.00
_cell.angle_beta   90.00
_cell.angle_gamma   90.00
#
_symmetry.space_group_name_H-M   'P 1'
#
loop_
_entity.id
_entity.type
_entity.pdbx_description
1 polymer ?
#
loop_
_entity_poly.entity_id
_entity_poly.type
_entity_poly.pdbx_seq_one_letter_code
_entity_poly.pdbx_strand_id
1 'polypeptide(L)'
;MKLFIDSADVEVIRSAFETGLIDGVTTNPTLIRKSGRDPEDVYQELIDMGVTDVSMEVVGDDEIMLAEGRRLANKFGKNATIKVPCSPEGLWVCKQLTPSIKVNVTLIFSPSQAILSAKAGASYVSPFVGRVDDNSFGGLCLIKDIANIYTRQN
;
A
#
# COMPACT_ATOMS: atom_id res chain seq x y z
N MET A 1 12.49 -7.51 -8.90
CA MET A 1 11.22 -6.76 -9.06
C MET A 1 10.17 -7.45 -8.23
N LYS A 2 9.31 -6.72 -7.53
CA LYS A 2 8.19 -7.29 -6.79
C LYS A 2 6.89 -7.08 -7.55
N LEU A 3 6.02 -8.09 -7.56
CA LEU A 3 4.71 -8.06 -8.19
C LEU A 3 3.62 -8.24 -7.13
N PHE A 4 2.71 -7.29 -7.06
CA PHE A 4 1.59 -7.30 -6.11
C PHE A 4 0.26 -7.41 -6.86
N ILE A 5 -0.69 -8.13 -6.28
CA ILE A 5 -2.08 -8.13 -6.74
C ILE A 5 -2.92 -7.18 -5.88
N ASP A 6 -3.73 -6.32 -6.51
CA ASP A 6 -4.64 -5.39 -5.81
C ASP A 6 -6.04 -6.01 -5.77
N SER A 7 -6.35 -6.71 -4.70
CA SER A 7 -7.62 -7.42 -4.51
C SER A 7 -7.90 -7.70 -3.04
N ALA A 8 -9.18 -7.93 -2.71
CA ALA A 8 -9.62 -8.55 -1.44
C ALA A 8 -10.42 -9.85 -1.69
N ASP A 9 -10.50 -10.30 -2.94
CA ASP A 9 -11.08 -11.60 -3.30
C ASP A 9 -10.02 -12.68 -3.09
N VAL A 10 -10.21 -13.47 -2.03
CA VAL A 10 -9.23 -14.48 -1.59
C VAL A 10 -9.01 -15.58 -2.63
N GLU A 11 -10.06 -15.98 -3.37
CA GLU A 11 -9.93 -17.02 -4.38
C GLU A 11 -9.14 -16.53 -5.61
N VAL A 12 -9.37 -15.29 -6.02
CA VAL A 12 -8.57 -14.65 -7.08
C VAL A 12 -7.11 -14.53 -6.65
N ILE A 13 -6.87 -14.13 -5.39
CA ILE A 13 -5.51 -14.01 -4.85
C ILE A 13 -4.85 -15.39 -4.77
N ARG A 14 -5.56 -16.42 -4.30
CA ARG A 14 -5.06 -17.80 -4.21
C ARG A 14 -4.57 -18.29 -5.57
N SER A 15 -5.43 -18.16 -6.59
CA SER A 15 -5.08 -18.59 -7.96
C SER A 15 -3.86 -17.85 -8.51
N ALA A 16 -3.73 -16.55 -8.22
CA ALA A 16 -2.58 -15.77 -8.62
C ALA A 16 -1.31 -16.16 -7.83
N PHE A 17 -1.44 -16.37 -6.52
CA PHE A 17 -0.34 -16.72 -5.62
C PHE A 17 0.24 -18.11 -5.93
N GLU A 18 -0.59 -19.08 -6.30
CA GLU A 18 -0.16 -20.44 -6.72
C GLU A 18 0.75 -20.43 -7.96
N THR A 19 0.73 -19.37 -8.76
CA THR A 19 1.69 -19.20 -9.87
C THR A 19 3.14 -19.04 -9.41
N GLY A 20 3.35 -18.68 -8.12
CA GLY A 20 4.67 -18.36 -7.58
C GLY A 20 5.24 -17.02 -8.04
N LEU A 21 4.46 -16.19 -8.73
CA LEU A 21 4.91 -14.90 -9.28
C LEU A 21 4.53 -13.70 -8.41
N ILE A 22 3.62 -13.88 -7.44
CA ILE A 22 3.10 -12.80 -6.59
C ILE A 22 3.91 -12.70 -5.30
N ASP A 23 4.45 -11.52 -5.02
CA ASP A 23 5.24 -11.22 -3.82
C ASP A 23 4.40 -10.67 -2.67
N GLY A 24 3.23 -10.11 -2.98
CA GLY A 24 2.36 -9.49 -1.97
C GLY A 24 0.99 -9.12 -2.50
N VAL A 25 0.18 -8.60 -1.59
CA VAL A 25 -1.21 -8.18 -1.87
C VAL A 25 -1.42 -6.76 -1.38
N THR A 26 -2.05 -5.93 -2.19
CA THR A 26 -2.58 -4.64 -1.75
C THR A 26 -4.09 -4.72 -1.62
N THR A 27 -4.61 -4.17 -0.54
CA THR A 27 -6.05 -4.03 -0.31
C THR A 27 -6.42 -2.57 -0.14
N ASN A 28 -7.71 -2.29 -0.10
CA ASN A 28 -8.25 -1.00 0.29
C ASN A 28 -9.67 -1.15 0.84
N PRO A 29 -10.22 -0.15 1.56
CA PRO A 29 -11.54 -0.24 2.18
C PRO A 29 -12.67 -0.56 1.20
N THR A 30 -12.57 -0.12 -0.06
CA THR A 30 -13.58 -0.40 -1.08
C THR A 30 -13.57 -1.86 -1.50
N LEU A 31 -12.38 -2.45 -1.71
CA LEU A 31 -12.24 -3.86 -2.05
C LEU A 31 -12.71 -4.75 -0.90
N ILE A 32 -12.30 -4.44 0.33
CA ILE A 32 -12.74 -5.17 1.54
C ILE A 32 -14.25 -5.10 1.68
N ARG A 33 -14.86 -3.91 1.55
CA ARG A 33 -16.32 -3.78 1.63
C ARG A 33 -17.05 -4.61 0.57
N LYS A 34 -16.53 -4.65 -0.66
CA LYS A 34 -17.08 -5.47 -1.74
C LYS A 34 -16.99 -6.97 -1.47
N SER A 35 -15.99 -7.44 -0.74
CA SER A 35 -15.87 -8.84 -0.35
C SER A 35 -16.92 -9.24 0.70
N GLY A 36 -17.52 -8.28 1.40
CA GLY A 36 -18.50 -8.52 2.49
C GLY A 36 -17.89 -9.16 3.74
N ARG A 37 -16.57 -9.20 3.86
CA ARG A 37 -15.84 -9.87 4.94
C ARG A 37 -15.21 -8.85 5.89
N ASP A 38 -14.87 -9.31 7.09
CA ASP A 38 -14.05 -8.54 8.01
C ASP A 38 -12.63 -8.36 7.46
N PRO A 39 -12.05 -7.16 7.52
CA PRO A 39 -10.70 -6.91 6.99
C PRO A 39 -9.64 -7.81 7.60
N GLU A 40 -9.68 -8.03 8.90
CA GLU A 40 -8.65 -8.79 9.60
C GLU A 40 -8.74 -10.28 9.32
N ASP A 41 -9.95 -10.80 9.08
CA ASP A 41 -10.14 -12.18 8.62
C ASP A 41 -9.52 -12.39 7.23
N VAL A 42 -9.69 -11.41 6.33
CA VAL A 42 -9.06 -11.44 5.01
C VAL A 42 -7.54 -11.39 5.16
N TYR A 43 -7.00 -10.48 5.95
CA TYR A 43 -5.55 -10.36 6.16
C TYR A 43 -4.95 -11.65 6.76
N GLN A 44 -5.63 -12.23 7.75
CA GLN A 44 -5.16 -13.47 8.36
C GLN A 44 -5.13 -14.62 7.35
N GLU A 45 -6.19 -14.78 6.56
CA GLU A 45 -6.25 -15.84 5.55
C GLU A 45 -5.16 -15.69 4.48
N LEU A 46 -4.87 -14.46 4.04
CA LEU A 46 -3.76 -14.19 3.11
C LEU A 46 -2.40 -14.57 3.71
N ILE A 47 -2.19 -14.26 4.98
CA ILE A 47 -0.95 -14.60 5.69
C ILE A 47 -0.84 -16.11 5.88
N ASP A 48 -1.92 -16.79 6.25
CA ASP A 48 -1.97 -18.25 6.40
C ASP A 48 -1.72 -18.98 5.07
N MET A 49 -2.11 -18.36 3.96
CA MET A 49 -1.80 -18.84 2.61
C MET A 49 -0.30 -18.72 2.26
N GLY A 50 0.46 -17.92 3.02
CA GLY A 50 1.90 -17.70 2.80
C GLY A 50 2.27 -16.34 2.20
N VAL A 51 1.30 -15.42 2.02
CA VAL A 51 1.59 -14.05 1.55
C VAL A 51 2.43 -13.32 2.60
N THR A 52 3.60 -12.84 2.21
CA THR A 52 4.58 -12.25 3.12
C THR A 52 4.52 -10.72 3.20
N ASP A 53 3.69 -10.09 2.37
CA ASP A 53 3.54 -8.62 2.33
C ASP A 53 2.09 -8.24 1.98
N VAL A 54 1.35 -7.77 2.98
CA VAL A 54 -0.07 -7.37 2.83
C VAL A 54 -0.22 -5.89 3.17
N SER A 55 -0.61 -5.08 2.20
CA SER A 55 -0.88 -3.66 2.41
C SER A 55 -2.29 -3.47 2.98
N MET A 56 -2.34 -3.01 4.24
CA MET A 56 -3.54 -2.82 5.07
C MET A 56 -3.80 -1.33 5.22
N GLU A 57 -4.87 -0.82 4.59
CA GLU A 57 -5.15 0.61 4.55
C GLU A 57 -5.88 1.07 5.81
N VAL A 58 -5.32 2.09 6.46
CA VAL A 58 -5.91 2.78 7.61
C VAL A 58 -6.51 4.11 7.16
N VAL A 59 -7.63 4.49 7.79
CA VAL A 59 -8.40 5.69 7.45
C VAL A 59 -8.81 6.43 8.73
N GLY A 60 -8.98 7.74 8.64
CA GLY A 60 -9.36 8.60 9.76
C GLY A 60 -8.45 9.82 9.84
N ASP A 61 -8.45 10.48 11.00
CA ASP A 61 -7.45 11.48 11.33
C ASP A 61 -6.08 10.84 11.63
N ASP A 62 -5.09 11.66 11.89
CA ASP A 62 -3.72 11.22 12.13
C ASP A 62 -3.58 10.35 13.38
N GLU A 63 -4.29 10.67 14.47
CA GLU A 63 -4.25 9.87 15.71
C GLU A 63 -4.88 8.49 15.50
N ILE A 64 -6.04 8.42 14.83
CA ILE A 64 -6.73 7.17 14.50
C ILE A 64 -5.87 6.31 13.56
N MET A 65 -5.36 6.89 12.48
CA MET A 65 -4.50 6.16 11.54
C MET A 65 -3.24 5.64 12.20
N LEU A 66 -2.61 6.42 13.09
CA LEU A 66 -1.40 6.02 13.80
C LEU A 66 -1.66 4.87 14.77
N ALA A 67 -2.72 4.98 15.57
CA ALA A 67 -3.11 3.95 16.53
C ALA A 67 -3.45 2.63 15.84
N GLU A 68 -4.26 2.69 14.80
CA GLU A 68 -4.67 1.54 14.01
C GLU A 68 -3.49 0.91 13.25
N GLY A 69 -2.63 1.72 12.66
CA GLY A 69 -1.42 1.24 11.99
C GLY A 69 -0.49 0.48 12.93
N ARG A 70 -0.28 0.99 14.14
CA ARG A 70 0.50 0.27 15.18
C ARG A 70 -0.17 -1.03 15.62
N ARG A 71 -1.49 -1.00 15.77
CA ARG A 71 -2.28 -2.18 16.16
C ARG A 71 -2.16 -3.29 15.13
N LEU A 72 -2.37 -2.97 13.85
CA LEU A 72 -2.25 -3.92 12.74
C LEU A 72 -0.80 -4.46 12.61
N ALA A 73 0.19 -3.58 12.72
CA ALA A 73 1.59 -4.00 12.67
C ALA A 73 1.96 -4.93 13.84
N ASN A 74 1.44 -4.67 15.03
CA ASN A 74 1.64 -5.55 16.18
C ASN A 74 0.94 -6.91 16.00
N LYS A 75 -0.27 -6.93 15.42
CA LYS A 75 -1.04 -8.16 15.22
C LYS A 75 -0.42 -9.04 14.12
N PHE A 76 -0.05 -8.46 12.99
CA PHE A 76 0.36 -9.20 11.79
C PHE A 76 1.89 -9.19 11.55
N GLY A 77 2.63 -8.47 12.38
CA GLY A 77 4.10 -8.49 12.40
C GLY A 77 4.72 -8.05 11.06
N LYS A 78 5.75 -8.76 10.64
CA LYS A 78 6.51 -8.47 9.40
C LYS A 78 5.69 -8.56 8.11
N ASN A 79 4.53 -9.20 8.16
CA ASN A 79 3.66 -9.36 6.99
C ASN A 79 2.80 -8.12 6.74
N ALA A 80 2.62 -7.26 7.76
CA ALA A 80 1.88 -6.01 7.61
C ALA A 80 2.73 -4.94 6.92
N THR A 81 2.13 -4.29 5.94
CA THR A 81 2.53 -3.00 5.40
C THR A 81 1.36 -2.05 5.61
N ILE A 82 1.57 -1.00 6.40
CA ILE A 82 0.48 -0.05 6.69
C ILE A 82 0.32 0.90 5.51
N LYS A 83 -0.90 1.01 4.99
CA LYS A 83 -1.19 1.85 3.83
C LYS A 83 -1.89 3.12 4.30
N VAL A 84 -1.35 4.27 3.92
CA VAL A 84 -1.84 5.61 4.31
C VAL A 84 -2.01 6.51 3.10
N PRO A 85 -2.94 7.47 3.10
CA PRO A 85 -3.11 8.41 1.99
C PRO A 85 -1.93 9.40 1.90
N CYS A 86 -1.67 9.91 0.69
CA CYS A 86 -0.75 11.03 0.49
C CYS A 86 -1.43 12.37 0.84
N SER A 87 -1.63 12.58 2.13
CA SER A 87 -2.11 13.82 2.74
C SER A 87 -1.11 14.30 3.78
N PRO A 88 -1.21 15.52 4.30
CA PRO A 88 -0.36 15.98 5.41
C PRO A 88 -0.40 15.02 6.61
N GLU A 89 -1.58 14.56 7.01
CA GLU A 89 -1.81 13.63 8.11
C GLU A 89 -1.19 12.27 7.80
N GLY A 90 -1.46 11.71 6.60
CA GLY A 90 -0.92 10.41 6.19
C GLY A 90 0.60 10.40 6.06
N LEU A 91 1.21 11.49 5.58
CA LEU A 91 2.67 11.65 5.54
C LEU A 91 3.27 11.77 6.95
N TRP A 92 2.59 12.47 7.86
CA TRP A 92 2.99 12.53 9.26
C TRP A 92 2.92 11.13 9.90
N VAL A 93 1.82 10.39 9.71
CA VAL A 93 1.67 9.00 10.19
C VAL A 93 2.76 8.10 9.60
N CYS A 94 3.05 8.21 8.31
CA CYS A 94 4.15 7.50 7.67
C CYS A 94 5.45 7.74 8.42
N LYS A 95 5.78 9.00 8.70
CA LYS A 95 6.99 9.39 9.44
C LYS A 95 7.05 8.81 10.85
N GLN A 96 5.91 8.68 11.54
CA GLN A 96 5.83 8.13 12.89
C GLN A 96 5.95 6.59 12.93
N LEU A 97 5.50 5.90 11.87
CA LEU A 97 5.56 4.44 11.76
C LEU A 97 6.93 3.93 11.32
N THR A 98 7.60 4.66 10.44
CA THR A 98 8.96 4.31 9.99
C THR A 98 10.01 4.77 11.04
N PRO A 99 11.12 4.05 11.22
CA PRO A 99 11.67 2.95 10.42
C PRO A 99 11.23 1.53 10.82
N SER A 100 10.38 1.38 11.82
CA SER A 100 10.07 0.05 12.41
C SER A 100 9.01 -0.73 11.64
N ILE A 101 8.13 -0.03 10.90
CA ILE A 101 6.97 -0.60 10.22
C ILE A 101 7.05 -0.20 8.74
N LYS A 102 6.81 -1.17 7.84
CA LYS A 102 6.67 -0.88 6.41
C LYS A 102 5.44 -0.02 6.16
N VAL A 103 5.60 1.03 5.37
CA VAL A 103 4.50 1.92 5.00
C VAL A 103 4.38 2.04 3.48
N ASN A 104 3.16 1.95 2.98
CA ASN A 104 2.79 2.20 1.60
C ASN A 104 1.97 3.50 1.53
N VAL A 105 2.52 4.53 0.90
CA VAL A 105 1.78 5.79 0.70
C VAL A 105 1.00 5.70 -0.60
N THR A 106 -0.33 5.75 -0.49
CA THR A 106 -1.27 5.65 -1.63
C THR A 106 -1.79 7.01 -2.08
N LEU A 107 -2.61 7.04 -3.14
CA LEU A 107 -3.15 8.25 -3.75
C LEU A 107 -2.05 9.17 -4.31
N ILE A 108 -1.08 8.57 -4.98
CA ILE A 108 -0.01 9.30 -5.65
C ILE A 108 -0.43 9.63 -7.08
N PHE A 109 -0.54 10.92 -7.38
CA PHE A 109 -0.93 11.46 -8.69
C PHE A 109 0.15 12.35 -9.32
N SER A 110 1.24 12.61 -8.61
CA SER A 110 2.34 13.46 -9.10
C SER A 110 3.71 13.01 -8.59
N PRO A 111 4.80 13.34 -9.32
CA PRO A 111 6.16 13.09 -8.84
C PRO A 111 6.47 13.79 -7.51
N SER A 112 5.93 14.99 -7.29
CA SER A 112 6.14 15.73 -6.04
C SER A 112 5.57 14.99 -4.82
N GLN A 113 4.39 14.36 -4.94
CA GLN A 113 3.82 13.52 -3.90
C GLN A 113 4.70 12.30 -3.61
N ALA A 114 5.25 11.67 -4.63
CA ALA A 114 6.18 10.56 -4.47
C ALA A 114 7.47 10.98 -3.74
N ILE A 115 8.02 12.15 -4.04
CA ILE A 115 9.19 12.72 -3.32
C ILE A 115 8.86 12.92 -1.84
N LEU A 116 7.72 13.52 -1.51
CA LEU A 116 7.31 13.73 -0.12
C LEU A 116 7.14 12.40 0.63
N SER A 117 6.56 11.40 -0.03
CA SER A 117 6.38 10.06 0.54
C SER A 117 7.72 9.38 0.84
N ALA A 118 8.69 9.46 -0.07
CA ALA A 118 10.04 8.94 0.15
C ALA A 118 10.73 9.65 1.32
N LYS A 119 10.61 10.99 1.41
CA LYS A 119 11.15 11.78 2.53
C LYS A 119 10.48 11.47 3.87
N ALA A 120 9.21 11.06 3.87
CA ALA A 120 8.52 10.56 5.05
C ALA A 120 8.99 9.16 5.48
N GLY A 121 9.74 8.44 4.63
CA GLY A 121 10.30 7.13 4.91
C GLY A 121 9.46 5.96 4.36
N ALA A 122 8.56 6.21 3.42
CA ALA A 122 7.72 5.17 2.81
C ALA A 122 8.57 4.04 2.21
N SER A 123 8.16 2.80 2.49
CA SER A 123 8.73 1.58 1.87
C SER A 123 8.21 1.39 0.45
N TYR A 124 6.97 1.81 0.21
CA TYR A 124 6.29 1.75 -1.08
C TYR A 124 5.49 3.02 -1.33
N VAL A 125 5.28 3.32 -2.61
CA VAL A 125 4.30 4.31 -3.06
C VAL A 125 3.36 3.66 -4.07
N SER A 126 2.08 4.03 -4.05
CA SER A 126 1.06 3.53 -4.97
C SER A 126 0.58 4.64 -5.91
N PRO A 127 1.21 4.82 -7.08
CA PRO A 127 0.74 5.74 -8.10
C PRO A 127 -0.56 5.25 -8.74
N PHE A 128 -1.52 6.17 -8.91
CA PHE A 128 -2.83 5.88 -9.48
C PHE A 128 -2.82 6.05 -11.00
N VAL A 129 -2.08 5.16 -11.70
CA VAL A 129 -1.84 5.21 -13.14
C VAL A 129 -3.15 5.27 -13.93
N GLY A 130 -4.10 4.37 -13.66
CA GLY A 130 -5.40 4.35 -14.36
C GLY A 130 -6.19 5.65 -14.19
N ARG A 131 -6.21 6.23 -12.98
CA ARG A 131 -6.87 7.50 -12.72
C ARG A 131 -6.21 8.68 -13.43
N VAL A 132 -4.90 8.65 -13.55
CA VAL A 132 -4.14 9.65 -14.33
C VAL A 132 -4.46 9.51 -15.80
N ASP A 133 -4.53 8.29 -16.33
CA ASP A 133 -4.90 8.03 -17.73
C ASP A 133 -6.35 8.41 -18.03
N ASP A 134 -7.31 8.15 -17.13
CA ASP A 134 -8.71 8.59 -17.25
C ASP A 134 -8.83 10.12 -17.47
N ASN A 135 -7.86 10.89 -16.97
CA ASN A 135 -7.77 12.34 -17.12
C ASN A 135 -6.78 12.78 -18.21
N SER A 136 -6.32 11.88 -19.06
CA SER A 136 -5.41 12.16 -20.19
C SER A 136 -4.05 12.77 -19.81
N PHE A 137 -3.55 12.50 -18.59
CA PHE A 137 -2.27 13.02 -18.10
C PHE A 137 -1.06 12.07 -18.29
N GLY A 138 -1.25 10.90 -18.90
CA GLY A 138 -0.16 9.97 -19.23
C GLY A 138 0.40 9.24 -18.00
N GLY A 139 -0.36 8.30 -17.45
CA GLY A 139 0.01 7.56 -16.23
C GLY A 139 1.33 6.82 -16.30
N LEU A 140 1.72 6.32 -17.47
CA LEU A 140 3.04 5.72 -17.66
C LEU A 140 4.18 6.74 -17.54
N CYS A 141 3.93 8.02 -17.91
CA CYS A 141 4.90 9.09 -17.69
C CYS A 141 5.11 9.33 -16.19
N LEU A 142 4.04 9.29 -15.39
CA LEU A 142 4.13 9.40 -13.93
C LEU A 142 5.06 8.32 -13.35
N ILE A 143 4.89 7.06 -13.75
CA ILE A 143 5.76 5.95 -13.29
C ILE A 143 7.21 6.19 -13.70
N LYS A 144 7.44 6.58 -14.95
CA LYS A 144 8.78 6.86 -15.47
C LYS A 144 9.48 7.98 -14.68
N ASP A 145 8.76 9.05 -14.40
CA ASP A 145 9.29 10.20 -13.66
C ASP A 145 9.63 9.83 -12.21
N ILE A 146 8.74 9.10 -11.53
CA ILE A 146 8.99 8.60 -10.16
C ILE A 146 10.22 7.67 -10.14
N ALA A 147 10.29 6.72 -11.06
CA ALA A 147 11.42 5.79 -11.15
C ALA A 147 12.74 6.52 -11.38
N ASN A 148 12.76 7.50 -12.29
CA ASN A 148 13.94 8.32 -12.58
C ASN A 148 14.38 9.13 -11.35
N ILE A 149 13.43 9.71 -10.60
CA ILE A 149 13.72 10.48 -9.38
C ILE A 149 14.34 9.56 -8.33
N TYR A 150 13.74 8.43 -8.05
CA TYR A 150 14.20 7.51 -7.01
C TYR A 150 15.57 6.90 -7.34
N THR A 151 15.83 6.58 -8.62
CA THR A 151 17.13 6.06 -9.05
C THR A 151 18.26 7.08 -8.90
N ARG A 152 17.97 8.39 -9.04
CA ARG A 152 18.97 9.45 -8.93
C ARG A 152 19.22 9.94 -7.50
N GLN A 153 18.40 9.57 -6.56
CA GLN A 153 18.47 10.01 -5.16
C GLN A 153 19.18 8.98 -4.25
N ASN A 154 19.53 7.81 -4.78
CA ASN A 154 20.26 6.74 -4.08
C ASN A 154 21.77 6.85 -4.33
#